data_c1ed35531b0fc5c75ff3f692f130a0de
#
_entry.id   c1ed35531b0fc5c75ff3f692f130a0de
#
_cell.length_a   1.000
_cell.length_b   1.000
_cell.length_c   1.000
_cell.angle_alpha   90.00
_cell.angle_beta   90.00
_cell.angle_gamma   90.00
#
_symmetry.space_group_name_H-M   'P 1'
#
loop_
_entity.id
_entity.type
_entity.pdbx_description
1 polymer ?
#
loop_
_entity_poly.entity_id
_entity_poly.type
_entity_poly.pdbx_seq_one_letter_code
_entity_poly.pdbx_strand_id
1 'polypeptide(L)'
;LQRVPIWLANGEERLGIAFHPKSSWLTERDYQPPDLPLMIGVVRGKNYLHASIRQPWLVFHELVHGYDWLVLGKQQKYGIDAGLYERAMKSGKYVSALHWDSRYRKPYHAANRMELFAETSEAFFGTNDIYPFVRAELRAHDPKLFRELASLWNVDLDGQRRSSRALAKTLESSPLISGLEEAAKGSDESAAPAYAPTRRYARCNIEGWNVLIGPELEKSPKLAEKARRLLRRDLHYVKRYVPAEAVKKLKRTKIWLEKDNPDVPYLTFHASDKHLASRGDNVDKAGAVEIGNAENYLRWFGREPSIILHMLAYAYLQSEIDGGNDDLATALSRARKSGRYDKVLRFDGQRVRHPALANQYEFFAELSETYFGTNDHYPFIRGELKEADGKTCKIISRLWTSK
;
A
#
# COMPACT_ATOMS: atom_id res chain seq x y z
N LEU A 1 18.42 -12.29 -2.45
CA LEU A 1 18.08 -11.09 -3.23
C LEU A 1 19.04 -9.92 -2.99
N GLN A 2 19.45 -9.63 -1.75
CA GLN A 2 20.36 -8.51 -1.40
C GLN A 2 21.75 -8.57 -2.08
N ARG A 3 22.12 -9.70 -2.68
CA ARG A 3 23.40 -9.88 -3.40
C ARG A 3 23.29 -9.62 -4.90
N VAL A 4 22.08 -9.35 -5.41
CA VAL A 4 21.89 -9.01 -6.82
C VAL A 4 22.14 -7.51 -6.98
N PRO A 5 23.21 -7.10 -7.67
CA PRO A 5 23.47 -5.68 -7.88
C PRO A 5 22.44 -5.06 -8.83
N ILE A 6 22.12 -3.80 -8.59
CA ILE A 6 21.25 -3.01 -9.47
C ILE A 6 22.12 -1.97 -10.15
N TRP A 7 22.18 -2.02 -11.46
CA TRP A 7 22.91 -1.05 -12.29
C TRP A 7 21.93 -0.01 -12.85
N LEU A 8 22.26 1.26 -12.67
CA LEU A 8 21.45 2.38 -13.14
C LEU A 8 22.20 3.15 -14.23
N ALA A 9 21.61 3.26 -15.40
CA ALA A 9 22.15 4.08 -16.49
C ALA A 9 21.15 5.12 -16.95
N ASN A 10 21.66 6.08 -17.70
CA ASN A 10 20.88 7.10 -18.39
C ASN A 10 21.10 7.00 -19.91
N GLY A 11 21.08 5.79 -20.44
CA GLY A 11 21.26 5.51 -21.87
C GLY A 11 20.12 6.02 -22.74
N GLU A 12 20.38 6.11 -24.05
CA GLU A 12 19.37 6.51 -25.05
C GLU A 12 18.50 5.34 -25.54
N GLU A 13 18.80 4.12 -25.13
CA GLU A 13 18.20 2.91 -25.65
C GLU A 13 16.76 2.66 -25.14
N ARG A 14 16.00 1.86 -25.91
CA ARG A 14 14.57 1.62 -25.68
C ARG A 14 14.24 0.65 -24.53
N LEU A 15 15.25 -0.03 -23.98
CA LEU A 15 15.04 -1.04 -22.93
C LEU A 15 14.73 -0.37 -21.58
N GLY A 16 13.83 -1.00 -20.82
CA GLY A 16 13.37 -0.50 -19.53
C GLY A 16 14.22 -1.00 -18.37
N ILE A 17 13.85 -2.15 -17.83
CA ILE A 17 14.53 -2.85 -16.74
C ILE A 17 14.52 -4.34 -17.06
N ALA A 18 15.60 -5.06 -16.76
CA ALA A 18 15.67 -6.51 -16.92
C ALA A 18 16.75 -7.12 -16.02
N PHE A 19 16.53 -8.37 -15.59
CA PHE A 19 17.56 -9.20 -14.99
C PHE A 19 18.45 -9.82 -16.07
N HIS A 20 19.75 -9.73 -15.88
CA HIS A 20 20.76 -10.25 -16.82
C HIS A 20 21.51 -11.45 -16.22
N PRO A 21 21.17 -12.68 -16.63
CA PRO A 21 21.77 -13.89 -16.05
C PRO A 21 23.19 -14.18 -16.52
N LYS A 22 23.62 -13.65 -17.68
CA LYS A 22 24.93 -13.92 -18.30
C LYS A 22 25.54 -12.65 -18.90
N SER A 23 26.86 -12.52 -18.79
CA SER A 23 27.61 -11.42 -19.43
C SER A 23 27.54 -11.46 -20.96
N SER A 24 27.50 -12.65 -21.58
CA SER A 24 27.40 -12.81 -23.04
C SER A 24 26.16 -12.11 -23.63
N TRP A 25 25.04 -12.12 -22.90
CA TRP A 25 23.84 -11.42 -23.34
C TRP A 25 23.99 -9.91 -23.40
N LEU A 26 24.82 -9.34 -22.53
CA LEU A 26 25.14 -7.90 -22.49
C LEU A 26 26.11 -7.53 -23.64
N THR A 27 27.14 -8.36 -23.87
CA THR A 27 28.12 -8.12 -24.93
C THR A 27 27.54 -8.26 -26.33
N GLU A 28 26.61 -9.19 -26.55
CA GLU A 28 25.92 -9.36 -27.85
C GLU A 28 25.02 -8.16 -28.23
N ARG A 29 24.72 -7.26 -27.28
CA ARG A 29 23.87 -6.10 -27.46
C ARG A 29 24.53 -4.76 -27.18
N ASP A 30 25.87 -4.72 -27.21
CA ASP A 30 26.68 -3.52 -26.91
C ASP A 30 26.39 -2.83 -25.56
N TYR A 31 25.85 -3.59 -24.58
CA TYR A 31 25.67 -3.07 -23.23
C TYR A 31 26.98 -3.13 -22.45
N GLN A 32 27.41 -2.00 -21.94
CA GLN A 32 28.53 -1.90 -21.00
C GLN A 32 28.00 -1.62 -19.58
N PRO A 33 28.60 -2.18 -18.54
CA PRO A 33 29.86 -2.92 -18.47
C PRO A 33 29.69 -4.45 -18.58
N PRO A 34 30.49 -5.15 -19.37
CA PRO A 34 30.47 -6.60 -19.51
C PRO A 34 30.84 -7.37 -18.23
N ASP A 35 31.33 -6.68 -17.21
CA ASP A 35 31.93 -7.26 -16.01
C ASP A 35 30.93 -7.56 -14.87
N LEU A 36 29.65 -7.28 -15.03
CA LEU A 36 28.63 -7.52 -14.01
C LEU A 36 27.57 -8.53 -14.48
N PRO A 37 27.90 -9.82 -14.55
CA PRO A 37 26.88 -10.85 -14.69
C PRO A 37 25.99 -10.89 -13.45
N LEU A 38 24.76 -11.38 -13.58
CA LEU A 38 23.80 -11.54 -12.48
C LEU A 38 23.37 -10.21 -11.85
N MET A 39 23.02 -9.23 -12.66
CA MET A 39 22.54 -7.93 -12.21
C MET A 39 21.16 -7.60 -12.76
N ILE A 40 20.51 -6.64 -12.14
CA ILE A 40 19.36 -5.93 -12.72
C ILE A 40 19.87 -4.67 -13.39
N GLY A 41 19.65 -4.56 -14.68
CA GLY A 41 19.97 -3.37 -15.47
C GLY A 41 18.76 -2.45 -15.59
N VAL A 42 18.86 -1.22 -15.09
CA VAL A 42 17.92 -0.13 -15.36
C VAL A 42 18.58 0.77 -16.41
N VAL A 43 18.34 0.48 -17.67
CA VAL A 43 19.06 1.11 -18.79
C VAL A 43 18.68 2.58 -18.95
N ARG A 44 17.46 2.97 -18.60
CA ARG A 44 16.97 4.34 -18.70
C ARG A 44 16.16 4.73 -17.46
N GLY A 45 16.79 5.47 -16.55
CA GLY A 45 16.17 5.88 -15.28
C GLY A 45 14.83 6.60 -15.48
N LYS A 46 14.69 7.45 -16.51
CA LYS A 46 13.41 8.12 -16.84
C LYS A 46 12.31 7.12 -17.23
N ASN A 47 12.63 6.09 -18.00
CA ASN A 47 11.68 5.05 -18.39
C ASN A 47 11.26 4.21 -17.18
N TYR A 48 12.22 3.86 -16.32
CA TYR A 48 11.93 3.20 -15.05
C TYR A 48 10.99 4.03 -14.16
N LEU A 49 11.27 5.30 -13.98
CA LEU A 49 10.41 6.18 -13.21
C LEU A 49 8.97 6.24 -13.77
N HIS A 50 8.82 6.19 -15.08
CA HIS A 50 7.51 6.16 -15.73
C HIS A 50 6.83 4.78 -15.62
N ALA A 51 7.57 3.70 -15.85
CA ALA A 51 7.06 2.33 -15.77
C ALA A 51 6.64 1.96 -14.34
N SER A 52 7.41 2.34 -13.33
CA SER A 52 7.13 2.02 -11.92
C SER A 52 5.91 2.74 -11.32
N ILE A 53 5.30 3.71 -12.05
CA ILE A 53 3.96 4.21 -11.72
C ILE A 53 2.89 3.15 -12.04
N ARG A 54 3.11 2.35 -13.07
CA ARG A 54 2.17 1.34 -13.58
C ARG A 54 2.43 -0.02 -12.97
N GLN A 55 3.71 -0.34 -12.77
CA GLN A 55 4.21 -1.57 -12.15
C GLN A 55 5.06 -1.21 -10.93
N PRO A 56 4.46 -0.94 -9.77
CA PRO A 56 5.20 -0.49 -8.59
C PRO A 56 6.18 -1.54 -8.07
N TRP A 57 5.98 -2.80 -8.42
CA TRP A 57 6.81 -3.95 -8.02
C TRP A 57 7.79 -4.40 -9.12
N LEU A 58 7.98 -3.62 -10.18
CA LEU A 58 8.83 -3.95 -11.32
C LEU A 58 10.27 -4.37 -10.94
N VAL A 59 10.91 -3.68 -9.97
CA VAL A 59 12.24 -4.10 -9.48
C VAL A 59 12.17 -5.46 -8.78
N PHE A 60 11.10 -5.71 -8.03
CA PHE A 60 10.90 -6.99 -7.38
C PHE A 60 10.68 -8.12 -8.41
N HIS A 61 9.94 -7.86 -9.47
CA HIS A 61 9.79 -8.76 -10.62
C HIS A 61 11.15 -9.25 -11.12
N GLU A 62 12.04 -8.33 -11.41
CA GLU A 62 13.40 -8.67 -11.88
C GLU A 62 14.25 -9.38 -10.80
N LEU A 63 14.05 -9.03 -9.53
CA LEU A 63 14.68 -9.74 -8.41
C LEU A 63 14.16 -11.18 -8.29
N VAL A 64 12.91 -11.46 -8.67
CA VAL A 64 12.38 -12.83 -8.72
C VAL A 64 13.07 -13.64 -9.78
N HIS A 65 13.33 -13.09 -10.97
CA HIS A 65 14.17 -13.76 -11.97
C HIS A 65 15.59 -14.03 -11.45
N GLY A 66 16.15 -13.07 -10.72
CA GLY A 66 17.44 -13.27 -10.03
C GLY A 66 17.41 -14.38 -8.99
N TYR A 67 16.34 -14.49 -8.21
CA TYR A 67 16.14 -15.56 -7.25
C TYR A 67 15.98 -16.92 -7.93
N ASP A 68 15.18 -16.97 -8.97
CA ASP A 68 14.98 -18.17 -9.78
C ASP A 68 16.30 -18.70 -10.31
N TRP A 69 17.11 -17.82 -10.89
CA TRP A 69 18.41 -18.20 -11.45
C TRP A 69 19.44 -18.61 -10.38
N LEU A 70 19.59 -17.81 -9.33
CA LEU A 70 20.67 -17.98 -8.34
C LEU A 70 20.39 -19.05 -7.29
N VAL A 71 19.12 -19.24 -6.94
CA VAL A 71 18.69 -20.11 -5.84
C VAL A 71 18.02 -21.37 -6.36
N LEU A 72 16.95 -21.21 -7.13
CA LEU A 72 16.18 -22.36 -7.63
C LEU A 72 16.91 -23.09 -8.77
N GLY A 73 17.56 -22.36 -9.66
CA GLY A 73 18.31 -22.93 -10.77
C GLY A 73 19.47 -23.80 -10.35
N LYS A 74 20.14 -23.49 -9.22
CA LYS A 74 21.18 -24.36 -8.63
C LYS A 74 20.64 -25.72 -8.17
N GLN A 75 19.35 -25.79 -7.90
CA GLN A 75 18.63 -27.02 -7.53
C GLN A 75 17.96 -27.69 -8.75
N GLN A 76 18.25 -27.22 -9.97
CA GLN A 76 17.61 -27.62 -11.23
C GLN A 76 16.08 -27.40 -11.23
N LYS A 77 15.59 -26.47 -10.42
CA LYS A 77 14.17 -26.13 -10.25
C LYS A 77 13.95 -24.67 -10.66
N TYR A 78 13.92 -24.40 -11.97
CA TYR A 78 13.63 -23.05 -12.45
C TYR A 78 12.12 -22.75 -12.39
N GLY A 79 11.78 -21.65 -11.76
CA GLY A 79 10.42 -21.13 -11.71
C GLY A 79 9.42 -22.09 -11.07
N ILE A 80 8.19 -21.96 -11.48
CA ILE A 80 7.08 -22.82 -11.09
C ILE A 80 7.22 -24.18 -11.79
N ASP A 81 6.81 -25.26 -11.12
CA ASP A 81 6.77 -26.61 -11.69
C ASP A 81 6.10 -26.63 -13.08
N ALA A 82 6.70 -27.34 -14.03
CA ALA A 82 6.22 -27.34 -15.42
C ALA A 82 4.79 -27.87 -15.55
N GLY A 83 4.45 -28.92 -14.81
CA GLY A 83 3.09 -29.47 -14.83
C GLY A 83 2.08 -28.52 -14.21
N LEU A 84 2.49 -27.76 -13.19
CA LEU A 84 1.65 -26.72 -12.61
C LEU A 84 1.42 -25.54 -13.57
N TYR A 85 2.47 -25.13 -14.29
CA TYR A 85 2.36 -24.11 -15.34
C TYR A 85 1.40 -24.55 -16.45
N GLU A 86 1.59 -25.79 -16.99
CA GLU A 86 0.70 -26.32 -18.03
C GLU A 86 -0.74 -26.40 -17.56
N ARG A 87 -0.96 -26.86 -16.32
CA ARG A 87 -2.30 -26.89 -15.71
C ARG A 87 -2.92 -25.47 -15.63
N ALA A 88 -2.12 -24.49 -15.19
CA ALA A 88 -2.57 -23.10 -15.12
C ALA A 88 -3.00 -22.59 -16.49
N MET A 89 -2.18 -22.81 -17.52
CA MET A 89 -2.49 -22.39 -18.89
C MET A 89 -3.73 -23.11 -19.46
N LYS A 90 -3.83 -24.42 -19.25
CA LYS A 90 -5.01 -25.22 -19.68
C LYS A 90 -6.30 -24.85 -18.94
N SER A 91 -6.21 -24.24 -17.78
CA SER A 91 -7.39 -23.84 -16.98
C SER A 91 -8.25 -22.73 -17.61
N GLY A 92 -7.71 -22.01 -18.60
CA GLY A 92 -8.34 -20.84 -19.20
C GLY A 92 -8.30 -19.57 -18.33
N LYS A 93 -7.89 -19.67 -17.07
CA LYS A 93 -7.86 -18.56 -16.10
C LYS A 93 -6.83 -17.47 -16.44
N TYR A 94 -5.83 -17.81 -17.26
CA TYR A 94 -4.72 -16.95 -17.64
C TYR A 94 -4.73 -16.58 -19.13
N VAL A 95 -5.88 -16.72 -19.80
CA VAL A 95 -6.04 -16.36 -21.23
C VAL A 95 -6.24 -14.87 -21.43
N SER A 96 -7.05 -14.25 -20.55
CA SER A 96 -7.33 -12.82 -20.56
C SER A 96 -7.60 -12.37 -19.12
N ALA A 97 -6.90 -11.37 -18.68
CA ALA A 97 -7.00 -10.85 -17.32
C ALA A 97 -7.18 -9.34 -17.30
N LEU A 98 -7.88 -8.85 -16.29
CA LEU A 98 -8.05 -7.42 -16.03
C LEU A 98 -6.68 -6.80 -15.72
N HIS A 99 -6.38 -5.70 -16.37
CA HIS A 99 -5.17 -4.92 -16.15
C HIS A 99 -5.49 -3.67 -15.28
N TRP A 100 -4.51 -3.09 -14.61
CA TRP A 100 -4.68 -1.92 -13.74
C TRP A 100 -5.38 -0.73 -14.42
N ASP A 101 -5.26 -0.61 -15.75
CA ASP A 101 -5.93 0.43 -16.55
C ASP A 101 -7.39 0.10 -16.93
N SER A 102 -7.95 -0.96 -16.36
CA SER A 102 -9.31 -1.47 -16.57
C SER A 102 -9.55 -2.05 -17.96
N ARG A 103 -8.52 -2.56 -18.61
CA ARG A 103 -8.62 -3.28 -19.89
C ARG A 103 -8.29 -4.75 -19.67
N TYR A 104 -8.99 -5.62 -20.38
CA TYR A 104 -8.64 -7.03 -20.45
C TYR A 104 -7.55 -7.24 -21.49
N ARG A 105 -6.51 -7.96 -21.11
CA ARG A 105 -5.35 -8.28 -21.95
C ARG A 105 -4.90 -9.71 -21.76
N LYS A 106 -4.18 -10.25 -22.74
CA LYS A 106 -3.42 -11.48 -22.53
C LYS A 106 -2.32 -11.17 -21.49
N PRO A 107 -2.29 -11.87 -20.38
CA PRO A 107 -1.33 -11.57 -19.33
C PRO A 107 0.08 -12.02 -19.71
N TYR A 108 1.07 -11.24 -19.28
CA TYR A 108 2.49 -11.54 -19.54
C TYR A 108 2.94 -12.81 -18.83
N HIS A 109 2.39 -13.12 -17.67
CA HIS A 109 2.63 -14.36 -16.93
C HIS A 109 2.21 -15.63 -17.71
N ALA A 110 1.46 -15.49 -18.81
CA ALA A 110 1.17 -16.61 -19.72
C ALA A 110 2.30 -16.87 -20.75
N ALA A 111 3.36 -16.05 -20.79
CA ALA A 111 4.45 -16.19 -21.74
C ALA A 111 5.31 -17.45 -21.48
N ASN A 112 5.68 -17.66 -20.25
CA ASN A 112 6.44 -18.83 -19.80
C ASN A 112 6.36 -18.97 -18.26
N ARG A 113 6.91 -20.07 -17.74
CA ARG A 113 6.84 -20.37 -16.29
C ARG A 113 7.63 -19.41 -15.40
N MET A 114 8.69 -18.78 -15.93
CA MET A 114 9.49 -17.80 -15.18
C MET A 114 8.71 -16.50 -15.00
N GLU A 115 8.04 -16.05 -16.05
CA GLU A 115 7.15 -14.89 -15.98
C GLU A 115 5.95 -15.16 -15.07
N LEU A 116 5.37 -16.38 -15.13
CA LEU A 116 4.30 -16.75 -14.19
C LEU A 116 4.79 -16.69 -12.75
N PHE A 117 6.03 -17.12 -12.48
CA PHE A 117 6.65 -17.04 -11.16
C PHE A 117 6.86 -15.59 -10.71
N ALA A 118 7.40 -14.73 -11.57
CA ALA A 118 7.66 -13.33 -11.25
C ALA A 118 6.37 -12.56 -11.00
N GLU A 119 5.44 -12.54 -11.94
CA GLU A 119 4.15 -11.86 -11.84
C GLU A 119 3.31 -12.31 -10.63
N THR A 120 3.21 -13.62 -10.40
CA THR A 120 2.44 -14.13 -9.26
C THR A 120 3.17 -13.92 -7.93
N SER A 121 4.48 -13.77 -7.92
CA SER A 121 5.23 -13.33 -6.73
C SER A 121 4.95 -11.86 -6.40
N GLU A 122 4.75 -10.98 -7.40
CA GLU A 122 4.29 -9.61 -7.15
C GLU A 122 2.95 -9.62 -6.42
N ALA A 123 1.97 -10.37 -6.91
CA ALA A 123 0.67 -10.53 -6.25
C ALA A 123 0.78 -11.18 -4.86
N PHE A 124 1.74 -12.07 -4.65
CA PHE A 124 1.94 -12.78 -3.38
C PHE A 124 2.51 -11.89 -2.28
N PHE A 125 3.43 -10.98 -2.60
CA PHE A 125 4.11 -10.10 -1.63
C PHE A 125 3.65 -8.65 -1.66
N GLY A 126 2.98 -8.23 -2.73
CA GLY A 126 2.58 -6.85 -2.95
C GLY A 126 1.38 -6.72 -3.87
N THR A 127 1.56 -5.96 -4.94
CA THR A 127 0.50 -5.66 -5.91
C THR A 127 1.03 -5.86 -7.32
N ASN A 128 0.37 -6.73 -8.07
CA ASN A 128 0.62 -6.94 -9.49
C ASN A 128 -0.14 -5.90 -10.33
N ASP A 129 0.27 -5.65 -11.55
CA ASP A 129 -0.41 -4.75 -12.48
C ASP A 129 -1.48 -5.45 -13.34
N ILE A 130 -1.57 -6.77 -13.25
CA ILE A 130 -2.59 -7.60 -13.90
C ILE A 130 -3.19 -8.62 -12.92
N TYR A 131 -4.49 -8.93 -13.08
CA TYR A 131 -5.18 -9.89 -12.21
C TYR A 131 -4.56 -11.30 -12.26
N PRO A 132 -4.37 -11.93 -11.09
CA PRO A 132 -4.71 -11.48 -9.73
C PRO A 132 -3.75 -10.40 -9.21
N PHE A 133 -4.32 -9.32 -8.66
CA PHE A 133 -3.55 -8.14 -8.26
C PHE A 133 -2.88 -8.31 -6.90
N VAL A 134 -3.55 -9.00 -5.99
CA VAL A 134 -3.10 -9.14 -4.61
C VAL A 134 -3.16 -10.59 -4.12
N ARG A 135 -2.48 -10.84 -3.01
CA ARG A 135 -2.33 -12.17 -2.41
C ARG A 135 -3.66 -12.90 -2.16
N ALA A 136 -4.68 -12.18 -1.70
CA ALA A 136 -6.00 -12.76 -1.42
C ALA A 136 -6.68 -13.28 -2.69
N GLU A 137 -6.57 -12.52 -3.77
CA GLU A 137 -7.08 -12.91 -5.09
C GLU A 137 -6.31 -14.08 -5.67
N LEU A 138 -4.98 -14.04 -5.63
CA LEU A 138 -4.15 -15.14 -6.10
C LEU A 138 -4.51 -16.46 -5.40
N ARG A 139 -4.73 -16.39 -4.08
CA ARG A 139 -5.17 -17.54 -3.29
C ARG A 139 -6.54 -18.05 -3.72
N ALA A 140 -7.49 -17.16 -4.03
CA ALA A 140 -8.82 -17.52 -4.48
C ALA A 140 -8.82 -18.01 -5.94
N HIS A 141 -8.03 -17.36 -6.79
CA HIS A 141 -7.91 -17.64 -8.22
C HIS A 141 -7.22 -18.98 -8.50
N ASP A 142 -6.06 -19.22 -7.91
CA ASP A 142 -5.29 -20.46 -8.07
C ASP A 142 -4.66 -20.93 -6.74
N PRO A 143 -5.42 -21.66 -5.91
CA PRO A 143 -4.93 -22.14 -4.61
C PRO A 143 -3.72 -23.10 -4.69
N LYS A 144 -3.53 -23.79 -5.82
CA LYS A 144 -2.38 -24.69 -6.01
C LYS A 144 -1.12 -23.88 -6.28
N LEU A 145 -1.19 -22.94 -7.21
CA LEU A 145 -0.11 -22.00 -7.51
C LEU A 145 0.27 -21.19 -6.27
N PHE A 146 -0.70 -20.71 -5.51
CA PHE A 146 -0.47 -20.01 -4.25
C PHE A 146 0.36 -20.82 -3.24
N ARG A 147 0.06 -22.12 -3.08
CA ARG A 147 0.83 -23.01 -2.18
C ARG A 147 2.24 -23.27 -2.69
N GLU A 148 2.39 -23.45 -4.00
CA GLU A 148 3.70 -23.60 -4.63
C GLU A 148 4.58 -22.38 -4.40
N LEU A 149 4.05 -21.16 -4.59
CA LEU A 149 4.76 -19.92 -4.29
C LEU A 149 5.19 -19.84 -2.83
N ALA A 150 4.32 -20.19 -1.89
CA ALA A 150 4.68 -20.23 -0.48
C ALA A 150 5.83 -21.19 -0.19
N SER A 151 5.85 -22.34 -0.86
CA SER A 151 6.95 -23.32 -0.76
C SER A 151 8.24 -22.81 -1.37
N LEU A 152 8.20 -22.27 -2.59
CA LEU A 152 9.37 -21.73 -3.29
C LEU A 152 10.02 -20.56 -2.52
N TRP A 153 9.21 -19.74 -1.87
CA TRP A 153 9.66 -18.63 -1.04
C TRP A 153 9.91 -18.98 0.42
N ASN A 154 9.73 -20.25 0.81
CA ASN A 154 9.84 -20.73 2.19
C ASN A 154 9.02 -19.91 3.20
N VAL A 155 7.74 -19.65 2.86
CA VAL A 155 6.82 -18.85 3.67
C VAL A 155 5.95 -19.74 4.55
N ASP A 156 6.06 -19.58 5.87
CA ASP A 156 5.14 -20.21 6.84
C ASP A 156 3.76 -19.51 6.82
N LEU A 157 2.83 -20.11 6.06
CA LEU A 157 1.47 -19.60 5.93
C LEU A 157 0.67 -19.67 7.23
N ASP A 158 0.93 -20.66 8.08
CA ASP A 158 0.17 -20.87 9.31
C ASP A 158 0.67 -19.97 10.45
N GLY A 159 1.98 -19.79 10.56
CA GLY A 159 2.59 -18.83 11.49
C GLY A 159 2.16 -17.39 11.17
N GLN A 160 2.16 -17.03 9.89
CA GLN A 160 1.67 -15.72 9.46
C GLN A 160 0.20 -15.49 9.79
N ARG A 161 -0.66 -16.49 9.62
CA ARG A 161 -2.09 -16.39 9.99
C ARG A 161 -2.28 -16.18 11.49
N ARG A 162 -1.55 -16.93 12.33
CA ARG A 162 -1.65 -16.80 13.80
C ARG A 162 -1.25 -15.40 14.26
N SER A 163 -0.09 -14.92 13.81
CA SER A 163 0.39 -13.58 14.18
C SER A 163 -0.52 -12.47 13.63
N SER A 164 -1.09 -12.68 12.44
CA SER A 164 -2.04 -11.75 11.82
C SER A 164 -3.32 -11.58 12.62
N ARG A 165 -3.92 -12.68 13.07
CA ARG A 165 -5.17 -12.65 13.83
C ARG A 165 -5.00 -11.98 15.19
N ALA A 166 -3.88 -12.23 15.88
CA ALA A 166 -3.60 -11.61 17.16
C ALA A 166 -3.48 -10.08 17.03
N LEU A 167 -2.72 -9.61 16.04
CA LEU A 167 -2.54 -8.17 15.79
C LEU A 167 -3.83 -7.51 15.27
N ALA A 168 -4.57 -8.16 14.35
CA ALA A 168 -5.83 -7.66 13.84
C ALA A 168 -6.82 -7.37 14.96
N LYS A 169 -6.98 -8.32 15.90
CA LYS A 169 -7.88 -8.13 17.04
C LYS A 169 -7.55 -6.90 17.89
N THR A 170 -6.27 -6.56 18.00
CA THR A 170 -5.81 -5.36 18.73
C THR A 170 -6.09 -4.07 17.96
N LEU A 171 -5.96 -4.09 16.64
CA LEU A 171 -6.03 -2.89 15.81
C LEU A 171 -7.43 -2.63 15.24
N GLU A 172 -8.24 -3.66 14.99
CA GLU A 172 -9.63 -3.53 14.49
C GLU A 172 -10.56 -2.77 15.47
N SER A 173 -10.20 -2.68 16.75
CA SER A 173 -10.94 -1.89 17.75
C SER A 173 -10.54 -0.43 17.81
N SER A 174 -9.50 0.00 17.08
CA SER A 174 -8.98 1.37 17.12
C SER A 174 -9.65 2.22 16.04
N PRO A 175 -10.28 3.36 16.41
CA PRO A 175 -10.86 4.25 15.42
C PRO A 175 -9.75 4.90 14.60
N LEU A 176 -9.82 4.79 13.28
CA LEU A 176 -8.90 5.46 12.35
C LEU A 176 -9.16 6.97 12.26
N ILE A 177 -10.34 7.42 12.67
CA ILE A 177 -10.68 8.82 12.81
C ILE A 177 -11.34 9.08 14.17
N SER A 178 -10.88 10.08 14.89
CA SER A 178 -11.40 10.48 16.20
C SER A 178 -12.04 11.85 16.16
N GLY A 179 -13.12 12.03 16.92
CA GLY A 179 -13.79 13.33 17.06
C GLY A 179 -14.81 13.66 15.95
N LEU A 180 -15.28 12.67 15.17
CA LEU A 180 -16.39 12.85 14.23
C LEU A 180 -17.75 12.92 14.93
N GLU A 181 -17.91 12.21 16.05
CA GLU A 181 -19.12 12.29 16.87
C GLU A 181 -18.92 13.36 17.95
N GLU A 182 -19.97 14.12 18.24
CA GLU A 182 -19.91 15.15 19.28
C GLU A 182 -19.53 14.53 20.63
N ALA A 183 -18.61 15.21 21.33
CA ALA A 183 -18.06 14.77 22.61
C ALA A 183 -19.18 14.45 23.61
N ALA A 184 -19.38 13.18 23.89
CA ALA A 184 -20.21 12.74 24.98
C ALA A 184 -19.46 12.96 26.31
N LYS A 185 -19.90 14.00 27.04
CA LYS A 185 -19.70 14.25 28.48
C LYS A 185 -18.29 14.50 29.02
N GLY A 186 -18.28 15.65 29.69
CA GLY A 186 -17.20 16.27 30.42
C GLY A 186 -16.15 15.39 31.10
N SER A 187 -14.93 15.80 30.90
CA SER A 187 -13.75 15.37 31.66
C SER A 187 -13.57 16.28 32.88
N ASP A 188 -13.12 15.69 33.97
CA ASP A 188 -12.71 16.36 35.19
C ASP A 188 -11.48 17.25 34.90
N GLU A 189 -11.63 18.57 35.04
CA GLU A 189 -10.63 19.58 34.63
C GLU A 189 -9.35 19.62 35.50
N SER A 190 -9.16 18.72 36.47
CA SER A 190 -8.12 18.85 37.49
C SER A 190 -6.86 18.02 37.34
N ALA A 191 -6.76 17.16 36.34
CA ALA A 191 -5.57 16.32 36.14
C ALA A 191 -4.53 17.01 35.26
N ALA A 192 -3.24 16.97 35.66
CA ALA A 192 -2.14 17.41 34.81
C ALA A 192 -2.14 16.62 33.49
N PRO A 193 -1.90 17.28 32.33
CA PRO A 193 -2.00 16.62 31.05
C PRO A 193 -1.05 15.41 30.96
N ALA A 194 -1.58 14.25 30.66
CA ALA A 194 -0.85 12.99 30.54
C ALA A 194 0.10 12.93 29.32
N TYR A 195 0.06 13.94 28.45
CA TYR A 195 0.84 14.02 27.22
C TYR A 195 2.07 14.95 27.33
N ALA A 196 3.07 14.70 26.50
CA ALA A 196 4.19 15.62 26.36
C ALA A 196 3.75 16.91 25.62
N PRO A 197 4.07 18.12 26.12
CA PRO A 197 3.73 19.35 25.42
C PRO A 197 4.44 19.45 24.08
N THR A 198 3.78 20.03 23.08
CA THR A 198 4.25 20.11 21.67
C THR A 198 5.67 20.66 21.51
N ARG A 199 6.12 21.57 22.40
CA ARG A 199 7.48 22.11 22.40
C ARG A 199 8.59 21.07 22.65
N ARG A 200 8.24 19.90 23.19
CA ARG A 200 9.20 18.79 23.45
C ARG A 200 9.35 17.85 22.26
N TYR A 201 8.52 18.01 21.22
CA TYR A 201 8.62 17.18 20.01
C TYR A 201 9.70 17.72 19.08
N ALA A 202 10.57 16.83 18.63
CA ALA A 202 11.50 17.17 17.57
C ALA A 202 10.75 17.36 16.24
N ARG A 203 11.13 18.38 15.49
CA ARG A 203 10.51 18.69 14.21
C ARG A 203 11.44 18.29 13.09
N CYS A 204 10.91 17.57 12.09
CA CYS A 204 11.62 17.28 10.87
C CYS A 204 10.72 17.40 9.65
N ASN A 205 11.33 17.61 8.49
CA ASN A 205 10.62 17.57 7.22
C ASN A 205 10.83 16.21 6.55
N ILE A 206 9.74 15.51 6.25
CA ILE A 206 9.79 14.25 5.49
C ILE A 206 8.95 14.44 4.22
N GLU A 207 9.58 14.39 3.05
CA GLU A 207 8.94 14.53 1.74
C GLU A 207 8.14 15.84 1.54
N GLY A 208 8.35 16.82 2.39
CA GLY A 208 7.64 18.10 2.38
C GLY A 208 6.58 18.24 3.46
N TRP A 209 6.32 17.20 4.26
CA TRP A 209 5.43 17.26 5.43
C TRP A 209 6.18 17.67 6.70
N ASN A 210 5.51 18.45 7.55
CA ASN A 210 5.99 18.75 8.90
C ASN A 210 5.65 17.57 9.82
N VAL A 211 6.68 16.86 10.28
CA VAL A 211 6.57 15.68 11.15
C VAL A 211 7.09 16.02 12.54
N LEU A 212 6.27 15.73 13.56
CA LEU A 212 6.60 15.90 14.97
C LEU A 212 6.89 14.54 15.58
N ILE A 213 8.10 14.36 16.11
CA ILE A 213 8.57 13.09 16.68
C ILE A 213 8.48 13.17 18.19
N GLY A 214 7.76 12.24 18.79
CA GLY A 214 7.56 12.16 20.23
C GLY A 214 8.87 11.92 20.99
N PRO A 215 9.06 12.54 22.15
CA PRO A 215 10.31 12.46 22.92
C PRO A 215 10.67 11.03 23.34
N GLU A 216 9.69 10.17 23.57
CA GLU A 216 9.93 8.76 23.90
C GLU A 216 10.41 7.94 22.70
N LEU A 217 9.97 8.31 21.49
CA LEU A 217 10.46 7.68 20.26
C LEU A 217 11.91 8.10 19.97
N GLU A 218 12.26 9.36 20.24
CA GLU A 218 13.65 9.83 20.09
C GLU A 218 14.65 9.08 20.97
N LYS A 219 14.24 8.66 22.15
CA LYS A 219 15.04 7.78 23.03
C LYS A 219 15.23 6.36 22.45
N SER A 220 14.56 6.04 21.34
CA SER A 220 14.65 4.74 20.66
C SER A 220 15.13 4.91 19.20
N PRO A 221 16.40 5.32 18.96
CA PRO A 221 16.87 5.80 17.66
C PRO A 221 16.72 4.77 16.52
N LYS A 222 16.90 3.48 16.81
CA LYS A 222 16.72 2.42 15.81
C LYS A 222 15.25 2.28 15.35
N LEU A 223 14.31 2.41 16.29
CA LEU A 223 12.87 2.37 15.99
C LEU A 223 12.45 3.63 15.25
N ALA A 224 12.88 4.80 15.75
CA ALA A 224 12.63 6.09 15.12
C ALA A 224 13.11 6.14 13.66
N GLU A 225 14.30 5.62 13.37
CA GLU A 225 14.85 5.57 12.01
C GLU A 225 14.04 4.65 11.09
N LYS A 226 13.65 3.46 11.58
CA LYS A 226 12.80 2.54 10.80
C LYS A 226 11.43 3.17 10.49
N ALA A 227 10.78 3.78 11.48
CA ALA A 227 9.49 4.43 11.31
C ALA A 227 9.56 5.63 10.36
N ARG A 228 10.59 6.49 10.48
CA ARG A 228 10.84 7.60 9.55
C ARG A 228 11.10 7.13 8.12
N ARG A 229 11.83 6.04 7.95
CA ARG A 229 12.10 5.46 6.63
C ARG A 229 10.82 4.94 5.98
N LEU A 230 9.97 4.26 6.74
CA LEU A 230 8.68 3.79 6.28
C LEU A 230 7.78 4.98 5.90
N LEU A 231 7.65 5.97 6.78
CA LEU A 231 6.86 7.17 6.52
C LEU A 231 7.36 7.94 5.29
N ARG A 232 8.68 8.05 5.09
CA ARG A 232 9.26 8.67 3.87
C ARG A 232 8.81 7.93 2.62
N ARG A 233 8.83 6.60 2.63
CA ARG A 233 8.37 5.78 1.50
C ARG A 233 6.89 6.04 1.21
N ASP A 234 6.03 6.05 2.24
CA ASP A 234 4.59 6.20 2.07
C ASP A 234 4.24 7.63 1.59
N LEU A 235 4.87 8.66 2.14
CA LEU A 235 4.70 10.05 1.68
C LEU A 235 5.26 10.28 0.27
N HIS A 236 6.38 9.63 -0.08
CA HIS A 236 6.88 9.64 -1.45
C HIS A 236 5.87 9.01 -2.41
N TYR A 237 5.24 7.92 -2.01
CA TYR A 237 4.17 7.28 -2.75
C TYR A 237 2.99 8.24 -2.97
N VAL A 238 2.49 8.88 -1.91
CA VAL A 238 1.43 9.89 -2.02
C VAL A 238 1.80 11.00 -3.02
N LYS A 239 3.01 11.56 -2.93
CA LYS A 239 3.50 12.59 -3.88
C LYS A 239 3.48 12.13 -5.33
N ARG A 240 3.64 10.85 -5.56
CA ARG A 240 3.80 10.29 -6.90
C ARG A 240 2.47 9.99 -7.58
N TYR A 241 1.48 9.55 -6.82
CA TYR A 241 0.22 9.05 -7.35
C TYR A 241 -0.95 10.02 -7.20
N VAL A 242 -0.93 10.86 -6.18
CA VAL A 242 -1.96 11.87 -5.94
C VAL A 242 -1.66 13.13 -6.78
N PRO A 243 -2.68 13.83 -7.32
CA PRO A 243 -2.48 15.05 -8.10
C PRO A 243 -1.66 16.10 -7.35
N ALA A 244 -0.74 16.77 -8.04
CA ALA A 244 0.23 17.70 -7.43
C ALA A 244 -0.44 18.83 -6.64
N GLU A 245 -1.58 19.36 -7.10
CA GLU A 245 -2.32 20.41 -6.39
C GLU A 245 -2.93 19.89 -5.08
N ALA A 246 -3.49 18.69 -5.07
CA ALA A 246 -3.96 18.04 -3.85
C ALA A 246 -2.80 17.77 -2.88
N VAL A 247 -1.63 17.32 -3.37
CA VAL A 247 -0.43 17.13 -2.55
C VAL A 247 0.00 18.44 -1.87
N LYS A 248 -0.07 19.59 -2.55
CA LYS A 248 0.24 20.89 -1.93
C LYS A 248 -0.68 21.19 -0.75
N LYS A 249 -1.96 20.87 -0.87
CA LYS A 249 -2.95 21.00 0.20
C LYS A 249 -2.67 20.04 1.34
N LEU A 250 -2.43 18.76 1.04
CA LEU A 250 -2.12 17.71 2.01
C LEU A 250 -0.88 18.01 2.85
N LYS A 251 0.12 18.71 2.32
CA LYS A 251 1.34 19.10 3.07
C LYS A 251 1.09 20.07 4.22
N ARG A 252 -0.10 20.67 4.32
CA ARG A 252 -0.52 21.48 5.46
C ARG A 252 -0.86 20.63 6.68
N THR A 253 -1.24 19.36 6.46
CA THR A 253 -1.54 18.39 7.52
C THR A 253 -0.24 18.00 8.23
N LYS A 254 -0.18 18.22 9.54
CA LYS A 254 0.94 17.77 10.38
C LYS A 254 0.84 16.25 10.58
N ILE A 255 1.98 15.61 10.80
CA ILE A 255 2.05 14.19 11.15
C ILE A 255 2.77 14.08 12.48
N TRP A 256 2.15 13.41 13.44
CA TRP A 256 2.74 13.10 14.74
C TRP A 256 3.19 11.64 14.75
N LEU A 257 4.39 11.39 15.25
CA LEU A 257 4.98 10.06 15.28
C LEU A 257 5.39 9.74 16.72
N GLU A 258 4.63 8.86 17.35
CA GLU A 258 4.80 8.43 18.72
C GLU A 258 5.48 7.05 18.81
N LYS A 259 6.10 6.77 19.95
CA LYS A 259 6.62 5.44 20.23
C LYS A 259 5.49 4.47 20.56
N ASP A 260 4.66 4.85 21.53
CA ASP A 260 3.57 4.04 22.05
C ASP A 260 2.59 4.95 22.79
N ASN A 261 1.54 5.37 22.09
CA ASN A 261 0.41 6.07 22.68
C ASN A 261 -0.69 5.03 22.96
N PRO A 262 -1.04 4.74 24.22
CA PRO A 262 -2.02 3.72 24.57
C PRO A 262 -3.42 4.01 24.00
N ASP A 263 -3.77 5.29 23.82
CA ASP A 263 -5.06 5.73 23.29
C ASP A 263 -5.11 5.66 21.75
N VAL A 264 -3.95 5.57 21.10
CA VAL A 264 -3.80 5.45 19.65
C VAL A 264 -2.85 4.29 19.33
N PRO A 265 -3.29 3.04 19.49
CA PRO A 265 -2.42 1.87 19.33
C PRO A 265 -1.95 1.63 17.89
N TYR A 266 -2.46 2.38 16.89
CA TYR A 266 -2.03 2.32 15.51
C TYR A 266 -1.88 3.73 14.91
N LEU A 267 -2.84 4.15 14.10
CA LEU A 267 -2.92 5.50 13.52
C LEU A 267 -4.32 6.07 13.75
N THR A 268 -4.41 7.39 13.78
CA THR A 268 -5.70 8.10 13.75
C THR A 268 -5.55 9.48 13.10
N PHE A 269 -6.64 9.98 12.55
CA PHE A 269 -6.80 11.38 12.18
C PHE A 269 -7.65 12.08 13.25
N HIS A 270 -7.15 13.18 13.81
CA HIS A 270 -7.84 13.95 14.85
C HIS A 270 -8.71 15.03 14.22
N ALA A 271 -10.01 14.76 14.07
CA ALA A 271 -10.93 15.66 13.41
C ALA A 271 -11.32 16.90 14.25
N SER A 272 -11.19 16.86 15.59
CA SER A 272 -11.73 17.87 16.49
C SER A 272 -10.81 18.18 17.66
N ASP A 273 -10.52 19.48 17.87
CA ASP A 273 -9.85 20.01 19.04
C ASP A 273 -10.69 19.85 20.32
N LYS A 274 -12.01 20.02 20.23
CA LYS A 274 -12.93 19.82 21.34
C LYS A 274 -12.92 18.39 21.84
N HIS A 275 -12.86 17.43 20.91
CA HIS A 275 -12.76 16.02 21.28
C HIS A 275 -11.43 15.71 21.97
N LEU A 276 -10.31 16.25 21.50
CA LEU A 276 -9.02 16.14 22.17
C LEU A 276 -9.05 16.76 23.55
N ALA A 277 -9.58 17.96 23.68
CA ALA A 277 -9.71 18.66 24.96
C ALA A 277 -10.57 17.87 25.97
N SER A 278 -11.70 17.29 25.54
CA SER A 278 -12.59 16.50 26.41
C SER A 278 -11.96 15.21 26.95
N ARG A 279 -10.89 14.74 26.30
CA ARG A 279 -10.11 13.56 26.72
C ARG A 279 -8.85 13.92 27.50
N GLY A 280 -8.54 15.21 27.65
CA GLY A 280 -7.28 15.67 28.21
C GLY A 280 -6.07 15.43 27.29
N ASP A 281 -6.30 15.27 25.96
CA ASP A 281 -5.27 15.07 24.95
C ASP A 281 -4.72 16.40 24.43
N ASN A 282 -3.57 16.35 23.75
CA ASN A 282 -2.94 17.53 23.18
C ASN A 282 -3.75 18.11 22.01
N VAL A 283 -4.39 19.24 22.23
CA VAL A 283 -5.24 19.95 21.24
C VAL A 283 -4.48 20.39 19.98
N ASP A 284 -3.16 20.52 20.03
CA ASP A 284 -2.32 20.85 18.86
C ASP A 284 -2.31 19.73 17.79
N LYS A 285 -2.82 18.54 18.14
CA LYS A 285 -3.01 17.41 17.23
C LYS A 285 -4.28 17.54 16.37
N ALA A 286 -5.16 18.52 16.64
CA ALA A 286 -6.35 18.75 15.82
C ALA A 286 -5.99 19.00 14.35
N GLY A 287 -6.74 18.39 13.44
CA GLY A 287 -6.47 18.42 11.99
C GLY A 287 -5.18 17.70 11.55
N ALA A 288 -4.61 16.88 12.41
CA ALA A 288 -3.38 16.17 12.14
C ALA A 288 -3.57 14.65 12.10
N VAL A 289 -2.64 13.97 11.44
CA VAL A 289 -2.48 12.51 11.48
C VAL A 289 -1.53 12.15 12.62
N GLU A 290 -1.91 11.20 13.46
CA GLU A 290 -1.05 10.61 14.48
C GLU A 290 -0.75 9.16 14.18
N ILE A 291 0.52 8.81 14.09
CA ILE A 291 1.04 7.45 14.17
C ILE A 291 1.33 7.22 15.65
N GLY A 292 0.36 6.65 16.36
CA GLY A 292 0.42 6.54 17.82
C GLY A 292 1.35 5.45 18.31
N ASN A 293 1.59 4.41 17.48
CA ASN A 293 2.50 3.33 17.82
C ASN A 293 3.41 2.97 16.64
N ALA A 294 4.68 3.33 16.76
CA ALA A 294 5.68 3.12 15.71
C ALA A 294 5.94 1.64 15.39
N GLU A 295 5.89 0.74 16.40
CA GLU A 295 6.07 -0.70 16.15
C GLU A 295 4.89 -1.31 15.40
N ASN A 296 3.67 -0.96 15.78
CA ASN A 296 2.48 -1.43 15.11
C ASN A 296 2.42 -0.91 13.67
N TYR A 297 2.81 0.34 13.44
CA TYR A 297 2.93 0.90 12.09
C TYR A 297 3.91 0.07 11.23
N LEU A 298 5.07 -0.30 11.76
CA LEU A 298 6.03 -1.15 11.04
C LEU A 298 5.53 -2.57 10.79
N ARG A 299 4.75 -3.14 11.71
CA ARG A 299 4.22 -4.51 11.59
C ARG A 299 3.04 -4.60 10.62
N TRP A 300 2.22 -3.55 10.59
CA TRP A 300 0.95 -3.57 9.87
C TRP A 300 1.07 -3.12 8.41
N PHE A 301 2.09 -2.35 8.09
CA PHE A 301 2.26 -1.75 6.77
C PHE A 301 2.13 -2.74 5.58
N GLY A 302 2.54 -3.99 5.74
CA GLY A 302 2.42 -5.01 4.71
C GLY A 302 0.99 -5.48 4.40
N ARG A 303 -0.01 -4.99 5.16
CA ARG A 303 -1.43 -5.35 5.04
C ARG A 303 -2.27 -4.19 4.56
N GLU A 304 -1.93 -3.00 5.01
CA GLU A 304 -2.54 -1.73 4.61
C GLU A 304 -1.47 -0.82 3.99
N PRO A 305 -1.03 -1.13 2.78
CA PRO A 305 0.10 -0.43 2.17
C PRO A 305 -0.18 1.05 1.89
N SER A 306 -1.45 1.45 1.87
CA SER A 306 -1.90 2.82 1.57
C SER A 306 -2.41 3.58 2.80
N ILE A 307 -2.19 3.08 4.03
CA ILE A 307 -2.76 3.65 5.26
C ILE A 307 -2.43 5.14 5.46
N ILE A 308 -1.25 5.62 5.09
CA ILE A 308 -0.92 7.05 5.18
C ILE A 308 -1.77 7.87 4.19
N LEU A 309 -2.05 7.35 3.00
CA LEU A 309 -2.98 7.97 2.06
C LEU A 309 -4.40 8.02 2.64
N HIS A 310 -4.84 6.95 3.30
CA HIS A 310 -6.12 6.89 4.00
C HIS A 310 -6.26 8.03 5.02
N MET A 311 -5.28 8.16 5.92
CA MET A 311 -5.26 9.23 6.92
C MET A 311 -5.26 10.62 6.30
N LEU A 312 -4.48 10.82 5.24
CA LEU A 312 -4.42 12.08 4.51
C LEU A 312 -5.71 12.35 3.72
N ALA A 313 -6.44 11.32 3.31
CA ALA A 313 -7.75 11.48 2.67
C ALA A 313 -8.79 12.02 3.67
N TYR A 314 -8.76 11.59 4.94
CA TYR A 314 -9.61 12.23 5.97
C TYR A 314 -9.30 13.72 6.12
N ALA A 315 -8.00 14.06 6.23
CA ALA A 315 -7.58 15.46 6.32
C ALA A 315 -8.04 16.28 5.12
N TYR A 316 -7.93 15.73 3.91
CA TYR A 316 -8.35 16.35 2.67
C TYR A 316 -9.87 16.57 2.64
N LEU A 317 -10.64 15.54 3.00
CA LEU A 317 -12.10 15.63 3.03
C LEU A 317 -12.56 16.71 4.01
N GLN A 318 -11.94 16.78 5.19
CA GLN A 318 -12.30 17.78 6.21
C GLN A 318 -11.91 19.20 5.81
N SER A 319 -10.69 19.42 5.29
CA SER A 319 -10.15 20.76 5.06
C SER A 319 -10.51 21.36 3.70
N GLU A 320 -10.73 20.52 2.69
CA GLU A 320 -10.90 20.95 1.30
C GLU A 320 -12.30 20.67 0.73
N ILE A 321 -13.09 19.83 1.43
CA ILE A 321 -14.43 19.38 0.99
C ILE A 321 -15.45 19.55 2.14
N ASP A 322 -15.17 20.35 3.17
CA ASP A 322 -16.03 20.64 4.33
C ASP A 322 -16.63 19.38 5.00
N GLY A 323 -15.84 18.29 5.07
CA GLY A 323 -16.25 17.03 5.68
C GLY A 323 -17.17 16.14 4.84
N GLY A 324 -17.48 16.52 3.59
CA GLY A 324 -18.28 15.75 2.65
C GLY A 324 -18.93 16.58 1.57
N ASN A 325 -19.64 15.93 0.66
CA ASN A 325 -20.49 16.60 -0.33
C ASN A 325 -21.64 15.70 -0.78
N ASP A 326 -22.63 16.28 -1.48
CA ASP A 326 -23.84 15.60 -1.92
C ASP A 326 -23.56 14.42 -2.87
N ASP A 327 -22.57 14.55 -3.75
CA ASP A 327 -22.20 13.45 -4.66
C ASP A 327 -21.60 12.27 -3.92
N LEU A 328 -20.77 12.56 -2.90
CA LEU A 328 -20.17 11.52 -2.05
C LEU A 328 -21.24 10.85 -1.17
N ALA A 329 -22.15 11.64 -0.58
CA ALA A 329 -23.28 11.15 0.20
C ALA A 329 -24.22 10.27 -0.64
N THR A 330 -24.52 10.71 -1.87
CA THR A 330 -25.33 9.95 -2.83
C THR A 330 -24.64 8.66 -3.24
N ALA A 331 -23.33 8.69 -3.48
CA ALA A 331 -22.54 7.51 -3.84
C ALA A 331 -22.52 6.49 -2.70
N LEU A 332 -22.29 6.92 -1.45
CA LEU A 332 -22.36 6.06 -0.26
C LEU A 332 -23.75 5.44 -0.08
N SER A 333 -24.83 6.26 -0.21
CA SER A 333 -26.19 5.74 -0.15
C SER A 333 -26.47 4.66 -1.21
N ARG A 334 -26.01 4.90 -2.43
CA ARG A 334 -26.10 3.92 -3.53
C ARG A 334 -25.29 2.65 -3.23
N ALA A 335 -24.07 2.79 -2.72
CA ALA A 335 -23.23 1.68 -2.33
C ALA A 335 -23.89 0.81 -1.26
N ARG A 336 -24.45 1.42 -0.20
CA ARG A 336 -25.21 0.72 0.85
C ARG A 336 -26.42 -0.03 0.31
N LYS A 337 -27.21 0.61 -0.58
CA LYS A 337 -28.40 -0.01 -1.19
C LYS A 337 -28.06 -1.15 -2.15
N SER A 338 -26.89 -1.12 -2.76
CA SER A 338 -26.52 -2.11 -3.79
C SER A 338 -26.18 -3.49 -3.23
N GLY A 339 -25.86 -3.61 -1.92
CA GLY A 339 -25.34 -4.82 -1.29
C GLY A 339 -23.95 -5.24 -1.77
N ARG A 340 -23.38 -4.52 -2.73
CA ARG A 340 -22.10 -4.89 -3.38
C ARG A 340 -20.93 -4.94 -2.42
N TYR A 341 -20.93 -4.09 -1.41
CA TYR A 341 -19.89 -3.93 -0.40
C TYR A 341 -20.18 -4.69 0.91
N ASP A 342 -21.27 -5.46 0.98
CA ASP A 342 -21.65 -6.14 2.21
C ASP A 342 -20.82 -7.41 2.48
N LYS A 343 -20.21 -8.00 1.44
CA LYS A 343 -19.45 -9.25 1.54
C LYS A 343 -18.28 -9.28 0.55
N VAL A 344 -17.32 -8.41 0.76
CA VAL A 344 -16.13 -8.27 -0.11
C VAL A 344 -14.96 -9.13 0.40
N LEU A 345 -14.05 -9.47 -0.51
CA LEU A 345 -12.81 -10.14 -0.18
C LEU A 345 -11.87 -9.17 0.55
N ARG A 346 -11.31 -9.58 1.69
CA ARG A 346 -10.26 -8.87 2.42
C ARG A 346 -8.89 -9.50 2.15
N PHE A 347 -7.79 -8.75 2.40
CA PHE A 347 -6.40 -9.18 2.17
C PHE A 347 -6.04 -10.55 2.77
N ASP A 348 -6.69 -10.97 3.86
CA ASP A 348 -6.46 -12.25 4.54
C ASP A 348 -7.28 -13.43 3.94
N GLY A 349 -8.09 -13.14 2.91
CA GLY A 349 -8.96 -14.10 2.23
C GLY A 349 -10.32 -14.30 2.89
N GLN A 350 -10.65 -13.54 3.93
CA GLN A 350 -12.00 -13.52 4.51
C GLN A 350 -12.94 -12.66 3.65
N ARG A 351 -14.25 -12.93 3.78
CA ARG A 351 -15.27 -12.07 3.19
C ARG A 351 -15.98 -11.32 4.31
N VAL A 352 -15.85 -10.00 4.26
CA VAL A 352 -16.33 -9.09 5.30
C VAL A 352 -17.12 -7.93 4.68
N ARG A 353 -17.84 -7.20 5.51
CA ARG A 353 -18.43 -5.93 5.10
C ARG A 353 -17.33 -4.89 4.91
N HIS A 354 -17.39 -4.12 3.82
CA HIS A 354 -16.39 -3.10 3.54
C HIS A 354 -16.49 -1.94 4.54
N PRO A 355 -15.38 -1.50 5.16
CA PRO A 355 -15.35 -0.36 6.08
C PRO A 355 -15.86 0.94 5.45
N ALA A 356 -15.67 1.14 4.16
CA ALA A 356 -16.21 2.28 3.40
C ALA A 356 -17.70 2.56 3.63
N LEU A 357 -18.49 1.56 4.04
CA LEU A 357 -19.90 1.75 4.30
C LEU A 357 -20.23 2.44 5.64
N ALA A 358 -19.23 2.71 6.48
CA ALA A 358 -19.44 3.29 7.82
C ALA A 358 -19.96 4.74 7.73
N ASN A 359 -19.25 5.61 7.05
CA ASN A 359 -19.57 7.03 6.89
C ASN A 359 -18.88 7.60 5.63
N GLN A 360 -19.07 8.91 5.35
CA GLN A 360 -18.48 9.55 4.17
C GLN A 360 -16.95 9.64 4.24
N TYR A 361 -16.36 9.78 5.41
CA TYR A 361 -14.91 9.82 5.60
C TYR A 361 -14.29 8.48 5.22
N GLU A 362 -14.82 7.38 5.78
CA GLU A 362 -14.40 6.04 5.43
C GLU A 362 -14.59 5.74 3.95
N PHE A 363 -15.76 6.14 3.40
CA PHE A 363 -16.06 5.92 1.99
C PHE A 363 -15.07 6.62 1.07
N PHE A 364 -14.70 7.86 1.40
CA PHE A 364 -13.74 8.63 0.62
C PHE A 364 -12.32 8.08 0.78
N ALA A 365 -11.89 7.77 2.01
CA ALA A 365 -10.54 7.31 2.29
C ALA A 365 -10.26 5.93 1.70
N GLU A 366 -11.12 4.95 1.95
CA GLU A 366 -11.03 3.60 1.40
C GLU A 366 -10.98 3.60 -0.13
N LEU A 367 -11.88 4.36 -0.77
CA LEU A 367 -11.89 4.41 -2.23
C LEU A 367 -10.79 5.30 -2.81
N SER A 368 -10.17 6.18 -2.02
CA SER A 368 -8.94 6.88 -2.40
C SER A 368 -7.74 5.95 -2.40
N GLU A 369 -7.63 5.02 -1.43
CA GLU A 369 -6.63 3.95 -1.46
C GLU A 369 -6.77 3.09 -2.71
N THR A 370 -7.98 2.61 -2.98
CA THR A 370 -8.28 1.85 -4.19
C THR A 370 -7.92 2.63 -5.48
N TYR A 371 -8.16 3.94 -5.49
CA TYR A 371 -7.98 4.76 -6.69
C TYR A 371 -6.51 5.08 -6.99
N PHE A 372 -5.71 5.36 -5.97
CA PHE A 372 -4.31 5.76 -6.12
C PHE A 372 -3.32 4.67 -5.72
N GLY A 373 -3.74 3.69 -4.97
CA GLY A 373 -2.89 2.68 -4.38
C GLY A 373 -3.49 1.29 -4.40
N THR A 374 -3.36 0.62 -3.28
CA THR A 374 -3.90 -0.71 -3.03
C THR A 374 -4.65 -0.69 -1.72
N ASN A 375 -5.92 -1.05 -1.77
CA ASN A 375 -6.77 -1.23 -0.60
C ASN A 375 -6.57 -2.64 -0.02
N ASP A 376 -6.89 -2.84 1.24
CA ASP A 376 -6.90 -4.14 1.90
C ASP A 376 -8.26 -4.89 1.76
N HIS A 377 -9.27 -4.21 1.17
CA HIS A 377 -10.60 -4.76 0.84
C HIS A 377 -10.89 -4.60 -0.66
N TYR A 378 -11.60 -5.58 -1.25
CA TYR A 378 -12.10 -5.46 -2.63
C TYR A 378 -13.15 -4.34 -2.76
N PRO A 379 -12.98 -3.48 -3.79
CA PRO A 379 -11.99 -3.47 -4.88
C PRO A 379 -10.62 -3.01 -4.38
N PHE A 380 -9.59 -3.80 -4.68
CA PHE A 380 -8.23 -3.55 -4.19
C PHE A 380 -7.52 -2.44 -4.95
N ILE A 381 -7.81 -2.30 -6.24
CA ILE A 381 -7.16 -1.32 -7.12
C ILE A 381 -8.18 -0.58 -7.99
N ARG A 382 -7.73 0.53 -8.58
CA ARG A 382 -8.56 1.39 -9.44
C ARG A 382 -9.23 0.66 -10.60
N GLY A 383 -8.56 -0.33 -11.21
CA GLY A 383 -9.12 -1.12 -12.30
C GLY A 383 -10.41 -1.81 -11.91
N GLU A 384 -10.40 -2.46 -10.75
CA GLU A 384 -11.55 -3.14 -10.18
C GLU A 384 -12.65 -2.17 -9.73
N LEU A 385 -12.27 -1.04 -9.09
CA LEU A 385 -13.24 -0.01 -8.71
C LEU A 385 -14.00 0.53 -9.93
N LYS A 386 -13.29 0.76 -11.03
CA LYS A 386 -13.91 1.25 -12.27
C LYS A 386 -14.88 0.23 -12.86
N GLU A 387 -14.56 -1.06 -12.77
CA GLU A 387 -15.43 -2.16 -13.23
C GLU A 387 -16.61 -2.36 -12.28
N ALA A 388 -16.33 -2.42 -10.97
CA ALA A 388 -17.34 -2.68 -9.94
C ALA A 388 -18.28 -1.49 -9.72
N ASP A 389 -17.77 -0.26 -9.64
CA ASP A 389 -18.54 0.99 -9.43
C ASP A 389 -17.92 2.19 -10.16
N GLY A 390 -18.00 2.18 -11.49
CA GLY A 390 -17.43 3.23 -12.33
C GLY A 390 -17.99 4.63 -12.06
N LYS A 391 -19.22 4.76 -11.52
CA LYS A 391 -19.78 6.06 -11.12
C LYS A 391 -19.05 6.62 -9.92
N THR A 392 -18.85 5.82 -8.89
CA THR A 392 -18.09 6.21 -7.71
C THR A 392 -16.62 6.48 -8.06
N CYS A 393 -16.00 5.67 -8.91
CA CYS A 393 -14.64 5.91 -9.39
C CYS A 393 -14.47 7.32 -10.01
N LYS A 394 -15.46 7.79 -10.79
CA LYS A 394 -15.47 9.14 -11.36
C LYS A 394 -15.64 10.24 -10.30
N ILE A 395 -16.44 10.00 -9.27
CA ILE A 395 -16.64 10.96 -8.16
C ILE A 395 -15.32 11.11 -7.40
N ILE A 396 -14.66 10.02 -7.00
CA ILE A 396 -13.36 10.06 -6.33
C ILE A 396 -12.33 10.83 -7.17
N SER A 397 -12.22 10.50 -8.47
CA SER A 397 -11.34 11.22 -9.39
C SER A 397 -11.57 12.73 -9.39
N ARG A 398 -12.83 13.16 -9.49
CA ARG A 398 -13.20 14.57 -9.52
C ARG A 398 -12.87 15.28 -8.21
N LEU A 399 -13.20 14.69 -7.07
CA LEU A 399 -12.95 15.29 -5.74
C LEU A 399 -11.46 15.57 -5.51
N TRP A 400 -10.57 14.69 -5.99
CA TRP A 400 -9.13 14.87 -5.90
C TRP A 400 -8.54 15.84 -6.94
N THR A 401 -9.28 16.16 -8.00
CA THR A 401 -8.83 17.08 -9.07
C THR A 401 -9.55 18.42 -9.06
N SER A 402 -10.52 18.63 -8.17
CA SER A 402 -11.23 19.90 -8.02
C SER A 402 -10.27 21.00 -7.54
N LYS A 403 -10.35 22.15 -8.23
CA LYS A 403 -9.53 23.34 -7.95
C LYS A 403 -10.03 24.09 -6.71
#